data_8a5d58a53ec546477a7ebd3fc2e86922
#
_entry.id   8a5d58a53ec546477a7ebd3fc2e86922
#
_cell.length_a   1.000
_cell.length_b   1.000
_cell.length_c   1.000
_cell.angle_alpha   90.00
_cell.angle_beta   90.00
_cell.angle_gamma   90.00
#
_symmetry.space_group_name_H-M   'P 1'
#
loop_
_entity.id
_entity.type
_entity.pdbx_description
1 polymer ?
#
loop_
_entity_poly.entity_id
_entity_poly.type
_entity_poly.pdbx_seq_one_letter_code
_entity_poly.pdbx_strand_id
1 'polypeptide(L)' 'MSITEEQLQFIINSDVEQIVAYLQADEGLSLDQAFSRVYNSPIYKKLINTGTGLYLQSPDYIYDYIKTNG' A
#
# COMPACT_ATOMS: atom_id res chain seq x y z
N MET A 1 18.89 8.79 12.80
CA MET A 1 17.64 8.93 13.59
C MET A 1 16.68 7.82 13.19
N SER A 2 16.21 7.06 14.15
CA SER A 2 15.28 5.98 13.85
C SER A 2 13.83 6.49 13.80
N ILE A 3 13.06 5.92 12.89
CA ILE A 3 11.64 6.23 12.76
C ILE A 3 10.90 5.53 13.91
N THR A 4 9.90 6.20 14.48
CA THR A 4 9.09 5.58 15.53
C THR A 4 8.07 4.64 14.91
N GLU A 5 7.57 3.69 15.71
CA GLU A 5 6.54 2.77 15.25
C GLU A 5 5.27 3.51 14.83
N GLU A 6 4.90 4.57 15.53
CA GLU A 6 3.75 5.40 15.18
C GLU A 6 3.94 6.10 13.85
N GLN A 7 5.14 6.64 13.60
CA GLN A 7 5.46 7.28 12.32
C GLN A 7 5.42 6.26 11.19
N LEU A 8 5.96 5.08 11.44
CA LEU A 8 5.97 3.99 10.46
C LEU A 8 4.54 3.58 10.09
N GLN A 9 3.68 3.41 11.11
CA GLN A 9 2.29 3.04 10.87
C GLN A 9 1.56 4.12 10.09
N PHE A 10 1.85 5.39 10.37
CA PHE A 10 1.27 6.51 9.63
C PHE A 10 1.66 6.46 8.16
N ILE A 11 2.93 6.20 7.88
CA ILE A 11 3.44 6.11 6.49
C ILE A 11 2.77 4.96 5.74
N ILE A 12 2.69 3.79 6.37
CA ILE A 12 2.08 2.61 5.76
C ILE A 12 0.59 2.86 5.49
N ASN A 13 -0.12 3.42 6.45
CA ASN A 13 -1.55 3.73 6.27
C ASN A 13 -1.77 4.75 5.17
N SER A 14 -0.91 5.74 5.07
CA SER A 14 -0.95 6.76 4.02
C SER A 14 -0.77 6.13 2.65
N ASP A 15 0.19 5.23 2.52
CA ASP A 15 0.43 4.51 1.27
C ASP A 15 -0.79 3.67 0.89
N VAL A 16 -1.36 2.94 1.84
CA VAL A 16 -2.54 2.11 1.59
C VAL A 16 -3.73 2.96 1.14
N GLU A 17 -3.97 4.07 1.81
CA GLU A 17 -5.07 4.98 1.45
C GLU A 17 -4.92 5.52 0.03
N GLN A 18 -3.71 5.88 -0.35
CA GLN A 18 -3.43 6.38 -1.69
C GLN A 18 -3.65 5.31 -2.75
N ILE A 19 -3.21 4.08 -2.47
CA ILE A 19 -3.38 2.95 -3.37
C ILE A 19 -4.86 2.60 -3.52
N VAL A 20 -5.61 2.63 -2.42
CA VAL A 20 -7.06 2.41 -2.45
C VAL A 20 -7.74 3.44 -3.34
N ALA A 21 -7.35 4.71 -3.23
CA ALA A 21 -7.89 5.77 -4.08
C ALA A 21 -7.60 5.51 -5.56
N TYR A 22 -6.42 5.04 -5.90
CA TYR A 22 -6.06 4.68 -7.27
C TYR A 22 -6.92 3.54 -7.80
N LEU A 23 -7.13 2.51 -6.98
CA LEU A 23 -7.96 1.36 -7.36
C LEU A 23 -9.41 1.76 -7.60
N GLN A 24 -9.95 2.65 -6.77
CA GLN A 24 -11.30 3.15 -6.96
C GLN A 24 -11.42 3.96 -8.25
N ALA A 25 -10.43 4.79 -8.54
CA ALA A 25 -10.44 5.63 -9.73
C ALA A 25 -10.25 4.82 -11.01
N ASP A 26 -9.33 3.86 -11.01
CA ASP A 26 -8.95 3.12 -12.22
C ASP A 26 -9.86 1.93 -12.49
N GLU A 27 -10.32 1.23 -11.45
CA GLU A 27 -11.08 0.00 -11.61
C GLU A 27 -12.54 0.13 -11.14
N GLY A 28 -12.92 1.28 -10.65
CA GLY A 28 -14.30 1.50 -10.20
C GLY A 28 -14.71 0.68 -9.00
N LEU A 29 -13.75 0.26 -8.18
CA LEU A 29 -14.02 -0.57 -7.02
C LEU A 29 -14.68 0.24 -5.90
N SER A 30 -15.48 -0.43 -5.08
CA SER A 30 -15.95 0.16 -3.83
C SER A 30 -14.78 0.27 -2.86
N LEU A 31 -14.98 1.04 -1.78
CA LEU A 31 -13.95 1.21 -0.76
C LEU A 31 -13.54 -0.16 -0.18
N ASP A 32 -14.51 -0.98 0.17
CA ASP A 32 -14.24 -2.31 0.74
C ASP A 32 -13.51 -3.22 -0.24
N GLN A 33 -13.90 -3.19 -1.51
CA GLN A 33 -13.24 -3.99 -2.54
C GLN A 33 -11.79 -3.54 -2.75
N ALA A 34 -11.55 -2.23 -2.74
CA ALA A 34 -10.22 -1.70 -2.92
C ALA A 34 -9.30 -2.07 -1.73
N PHE A 35 -9.80 -1.95 -0.50
CA PHE A 35 -9.03 -2.38 0.67
C PHE A 35 -8.73 -3.88 0.63
N SER A 36 -9.71 -4.70 0.28
CA SER A 36 -9.51 -6.15 0.15
C SER A 36 -8.43 -6.47 -0.89
N ARG A 37 -8.44 -5.76 -2.01
CA ARG A 37 -7.46 -5.96 -3.06
C ARG A 37 -6.04 -5.71 -2.53
N VAL A 38 -5.84 -4.64 -1.77
CA VAL A 38 -4.54 -4.31 -1.19
C VAL A 38 -4.13 -5.34 -0.14
N TYR A 39 -5.01 -5.64 0.81
CA TYR A 39 -4.67 -6.52 1.92
C TYR A 39 -4.43 -7.97 1.48
N ASN A 40 -5.04 -8.40 0.39
CA ASN A 40 -4.84 -9.75 -0.13
C ASN A 40 -3.68 -9.83 -1.14
N SER A 41 -3.08 -8.71 -1.48
CA SER A 41 -1.94 -8.67 -2.38
C SER A 41 -0.65 -9.10 -1.65
N PRO A 42 0.22 -9.89 -2.29
CA PRO A 42 1.51 -10.23 -1.69
C PRO A 42 2.36 -9.04 -1.32
N ILE A 43 2.20 -7.91 -2.02
CA ILE A 43 2.97 -6.70 -1.73
C ILE A 43 2.65 -6.10 -0.37
N TYR A 44 1.43 -6.32 0.14
CA TYR A 44 1.07 -5.80 1.45
C TYR A 44 1.96 -6.36 2.55
N LYS A 45 2.28 -7.65 2.48
CA LYS A 45 3.19 -8.29 3.44
C LYS A 45 4.59 -7.68 3.39
N LYS A 46 5.03 -7.30 2.21
CA LYS A 46 6.32 -6.63 2.03
C LYS A 46 6.27 -5.20 2.53
N LEU A 47 5.14 -4.52 2.35
CA LEU A 47 4.96 -3.15 2.79
C LEU A 47 5.04 -3.03 4.31
N ILE A 48 4.40 -3.93 5.03
CA ILE A 48 4.41 -3.91 6.51
C ILE A 48 5.70 -4.48 7.10
N ASN A 49 6.51 -5.15 6.29
CA ASN A 49 7.82 -5.64 6.73
C ASN A 49 8.86 -4.54 6.51
N THR A 50 9.23 -3.87 7.59
CA THR A 50 10.14 -2.73 7.53
C THR A 50 11.53 -3.08 6.97
N GLY A 51 11.92 -4.34 7.06
CA GLY A 51 13.21 -4.80 6.52
C GLY A 51 13.30 -4.71 5.00
N THR A 52 12.18 -4.66 4.30
CA THR A 52 12.18 -4.54 2.83
C THR A 52 12.39 -3.10 2.36
N GLY A 53 12.12 -2.11 3.23
CA GLY A 53 12.19 -0.71 2.85
C GLY A 53 11.11 -0.25 1.89
N LEU A 54 10.12 -1.10 1.59
CA LEU A 54 9.08 -0.80 0.62
C LEU A 54 8.22 0.40 1.04
N TYR A 55 8.02 0.58 2.33
CA TYR A 55 7.24 1.71 2.85
C TYR A 55 7.85 3.07 2.49
N LEU A 56 9.14 3.09 2.11
CA LEU A 56 9.84 4.31 1.69
C LEU A 56 9.63 4.60 0.20
N GLN A 57 9.08 3.67 -0.56
CA GLN A 57 8.80 3.88 -1.98
C GLN A 57 7.50 4.67 -2.13
N SER A 58 7.33 5.31 -3.30
CA SER A 58 6.11 6.06 -3.55
C SER A 58 4.90 5.13 -3.66
N PRO A 59 3.69 5.61 -3.35
CA PRO A 59 2.48 4.84 -3.56
C PRO A 59 2.30 4.40 -5.02
N ASP A 60 2.75 5.21 -5.97
CA ASP A 60 2.70 4.88 -7.40
C ASP A 60 3.48 3.62 -7.72
N TYR A 61 4.66 3.48 -7.13
CA TYR A 61 5.50 2.30 -7.31
C TYR A 61 4.79 1.05 -6.77
N ILE A 62 4.24 1.15 -5.59
CA ILE A 62 3.55 0.04 -4.94
C ILE A 62 2.30 -0.35 -5.73
N TYR A 63 1.56 0.64 -6.19
CA TYR A 63 0.36 0.42 -6.99
C TYR A 63 0.68 -0.28 -8.31
N ASP A 64 1.74 0.14 -8.96
CA ASP A 64 2.18 -0.49 -10.21
C ASP A 64 2.50 -1.97 -10.00
N TYR A 65 3.11 -2.31 -8.88
CA TYR A 65 3.38 -3.69 -8.52
C TYR A 65 2.08 -4.48 -8.35
N ILE A 66 1.08 -3.91 -7.70
CA ILE A 66 -0.22 -4.55 -7.51
C ILE A 66 -0.89 -4.83 -8.86
N LYS A 67 -0.84 -3.88 -9.77
CA LYS A 67 -1.42 -4.03 -11.11
C LYS A 67 -0.74 -5.14 -11.90
N THR A 68 0.56 -5.29 -11.72
CA THR A 68 1.36 -6.25 -12.48
C THR A 68 1.30 -7.65 -11.87
N ASN A 69 1.31 -7.76 -10.55
CA ASN A 69 1.49 -9.03 -9.86
C ASN A 69 0.32 -9.47 -9.01
N GLY A 70 -0.66 -8.68 -8.91
CA GLY A 70 -1.70 -8.99 -7.98
C GLY A 70 -3.07 -8.71 -8.36
#